data_2b606c2ec4f086378362d599cdeaa573
#
_entry.id   2b606c2ec4f086378362d599cdeaa573
#
_cell.length_a   1.000
_cell.length_b   1.000
_cell.length_c   1.000
_cell.angle_alpha   90.00
_cell.angle_beta   90.00
_cell.angle_gamma   90.00
#
_symmetry.space_group_name_H-M   'P 1'
#
loop_
_entity.id
_entity.type
_entity.pdbx_description
1 polymer ?
#
loop_
_entity_poly.entity_id
_entity_poly.type
_entity_poly.pdbx_seq_one_letter_code
_entity_poly.pdbx_strand_id
1 'polypeptide(L)'
;MKVKLFLLCTALLVACGSPSEKKKDGFKYNRTQKEETTTARVKNSTPVDLKNKGIGPIKNLRFESKIDQTMLAEGASAFKQKCTACHKVKGKLIGPSMEAIYERRHPAWVMNMLLNPTQMVKEDPIGIALLKEYNNVLMINQNLTQEEARAIVEYLRTL
;
A
#
# COMPACT_ATOMS: atom_id res chain seq x y z
N MET A 1 63.57 -40.21 -7.47
CA MET A 1 63.25 -41.37 -8.35
C MET A 1 61.94 -41.05 -9.05
N LYS A 2 62.04 -40.62 -10.30
CA LYS A 2 61.72 -41.39 -11.51
C LYS A 2 60.30 -41.95 -11.37
N VAL A 3 59.31 -41.64 -12.24
CA VAL A 3 59.27 -41.92 -13.67
C VAL A 3 58.20 -41.04 -14.32
N LYS A 4 58.56 -40.52 -15.44
CA LYS A 4 57.73 -39.99 -16.52
C LYS A 4 56.79 -41.08 -17.04
N LEU A 5 55.59 -40.76 -17.44
CA LEU A 5 54.99 -41.42 -18.58
C LEU A 5 54.14 -40.48 -19.39
N PHE A 6 54.58 -40.25 -20.56
CA PHE A 6 53.95 -39.69 -21.75
C PHE A 6 52.95 -40.70 -22.29
N LEU A 7 51.91 -40.23 -22.89
CA LEU A 7 51.32 -40.68 -24.16
C LEU A 7 49.91 -40.06 -24.21
N LEU A 8 49.68 -39.14 -25.10
CA LEU A 8 49.38 -39.28 -26.53
C LEU A 8 48.09 -40.08 -26.79
N CYS A 9 47.06 -39.41 -27.17
CA CYS A 9 46.15 -39.91 -28.23
C CYS A 9 45.07 -38.86 -28.48
N THR A 10 45.23 -38.19 -29.52
CA THR A 10 44.53 -38.29 -30.84
C THR A 10 43.14 -37.68 -30.87
N ALA A 11 43.13 -36.67 -31.69
CA ALA A 11 41.98 -36.01 -32.27
C ALA A 11 41.02 -37.03 -32.90
N LEU A 12 39.76 -36.90 -32.62
CA LEU A 12 38.68 -37.34 -33.48
C LEU A 12 37.73 -36.20 -33.69
N LEU A 13 37.95 -35.50 -34.79
CA LEU A 13 36.98 -34.64 -35.42
C LEU A 13 35.90 -35.56 -36.01
N VAL A 14 34.73 -35.53 -35.48
CA VAL A 14 33.54 -35.97 -36.18
C VAL A 14 32.63 -34.77 -36.33
N ALA A 15 32.64 -34.28 -37.54
CA ALA A 15 31.63 -33.38 -38.06
C ALA A 15 30.28 -34.11 -38.07
N CYS A 16 29.27 -33.36 -37.91
CA CYS A 16 27.98 -33.43 -38.61
C CYS A 16 26.79 -33.22 -37.70
N GLY A 17 26.00 -32.39 -38.21
CA GLY A 17 24.59 -32.39 -37.87
C GLY A 17 24.10 -31.05 -37.30
N SER A 18 23.92 -30.07 -38.15
CA SER A 18 22.97 -28.99 -37.88
C SER A 18 21.58 -29.59 -37.70
N PRO A 19 20.99 -29.47 -36.54
CA PRO A 19 19.54 -29.65 -36.44
C PRO A 19 18.88 -28.40 -37.00
N SER A 20 18.12 -28.59 -38.05
CA SER A 20 17.10 -27.67 -38.55
C SER A 20 16.41 -26.92 -37.40
N GLU A 21 16.57 -25.60 -37.39
CA GLU A 21 15.75 -24.73 -36.56
C GLU A 21 14.28 -24.93 -36.96
N LYS A 22 13.57 -25.69 -36.16
CA LYS A 22 12.13 -25.60 -36.12
C LYS A 22 11.81 -24.21 -35.53
N LYS A 23 11.43 -23.29 -36.40
CA LYS A 23 10.78 -22.03 -35.99
C LYS A 23 9.65 -22.37 -35.06
N LYS A 24 9.85 -22.14 -33.79
CA LYS A 24 8.75 -22.08 -32.84
C LYS A 24 7.93 -20.88 -33.25
N ASP A 25 6.71 -21.12 -33.70
CA ASP A 25 5.73 -20.08 -33.91
C ASP A 25 5.59 -19.30 -32.62
N GLY A 26 6.15 -18.10 -32.61
CA GLY A 26 6.01 -17.19 -31.49
C GLY A 26 4.53 -16.85 -31.33
N PHE A 27 4.05 -16.99 -30.12
CA PHE A 27 2.72 -16.58 -29.71
C PHE A 27 2.50 -15.13 -30.13
N LYS A 28 1.83 -14.93 -31.29
CA LYS A 28 1.42 -13.59 -31.72
C LYS A 28 0.30 -13.11 -30.82
N TYR A 29 0.66 -12.35 -29.81
CA TYR A 29 -0.28 -11.60 -29.02
C TYR A 29 -0.88 -10.52 -29.94
N ASN A 30 -2.04 -10.80 -30.51
CA ASN A 30 -2.81 -9.82 -31.26
C ASN A 30 -3.34 -8.78 -30.24
N ARG A 31 -2.53 -7.77 -29.97
CA ARG A 31 -2.96 -6.59 -29.24
C ARG A 31 -3.80 -5.76 -30.19
N THR A 32 -5.07 -6.10 -30.30
CA THR A 32 -6.05 -5.19 -30.86
C THR A 32 -6.05 -3.97 -29.96
N GLN A 33 -5.34 -2.93 -30.35
CA GLN A 33 -5.51 -1.62 -29.76
C GLN A 33 -6.92 -1.16 -30.18
N LYS A 34 -7.88 -1.47 -29.32
CA LYS A 34 -9.13 -0.75 -29.32
C LYS A 34 -8.75 0.67 -28.91
N GLU A 35 -8.81 1.59 -29.85
CA GLU A 35 -8.81 3.03 -29.55
C GLU A 35 -9.91 3.27 -28.54
N GLU A 36 -9.57 3.24 -27.27
CA GLU A 36 -10.42 3.80 -26.25
C GLU A 36 -10.37 5.30 -26.43
N THR A 37 -11.42 5.81 -27.01
CA THR A 37 -11.87 7.18 -26.92
C THR A 37 -11.48 7.71 -25.53
N THR A 38 -10.75 8.79 -25.52
CA THR A 38 -10.34 9.56 -24.34
C THR A 38 -11.59 10.07 -23.62
N THR A 39 -12.32 9.21 -22.96
CA THR A 39 -13.22 9.62 -21.90
C THR A 39 -12.33 10.07 -20.76
N ALA A 40 -12.41 11.35 -20.46
CA ALA A 40 -11.71 11.98 -19.35
C ALA A 40 -11.72 11.03 -18.16
N ARG A 41 -10.53 10.58 -17.73
CA ARG A 41 -10.33 9.83 -16.51
C ARG A 41 -10.78 10.75 -15.39
N VAL A 42 -12.05 10.66 -15.02
CA VAL A 42 -12.54 11.27 -13.78
C VAL A 42 -11.63 10.72 -12.70
N LYS A 43 -10.76 11.58 -12.19
CA LYS A 43 -9.99 11.27 -10.99
C LYS A 43 -11.02 11.01 -9.89
N ASN A 44 -11.38 9.75 -9.67
CA ASN A 44 -12.16 9.33 -8.54
C ASN A 44 -11.29 9.47 -7.28
N SER A 45 -10.97 10.70 -6.93
CA SER A 45 -10.36 10.99 -5.65
C SER A 45 -11.48 10.99 -4.60
N THR A 46 -11.26 10.22 -3.55
CA THR A 46 -12.19 10.21 -2.40
C THR A 46 -12.47 11.64 -1.92
N PRO A 47 -13.74 12.03 -1.73
CA PRO A 47 -14.11 13.38 -1.34
C PRO A 47 -13.44 13.84 -0.05
N VAL A 48 -13.13 15.12 0.04
CA VAL A 48 -12.77 15.77 1.29
C VAL A 48 -14.05 15.97 2.09
N ASP A 49 -14.08 15.50 3.33
CA ASP A 49 -15.20 15.73 4.25
C ASP A 49 -14.68 15.87 5.68
N LEU A 50 -14.74 17.10 6.18
CA LEU A 50 -14.32 17.46 7.53
C LEU A 50 -15.47 17.44 8.56
N LYS A 51 -16.69 17.13 8.12
CA LYS A 51 -17.87 17.03 9.01
C LYS A 51 -18.17 15.57 9.37
N ASN A 52 -17.84 14.64 8.50
CA ASN A 52 -18.02 13.22 8.76
C ASN A 52 -17.09 12.76 9.89
N LYS A 53 -17.68 12.23 10.95
CA LYS A 53 -16.96 11.69 12.11
C LYS A 53 -16.76 10.18 12.05
N GLY A 54 -17.29 9.54 11.02
CA GLY A 54 -17.23 8.08 10.84
C GLY A 54 -18.17 7.31 11.77
N ILE A 55 -18.00 6.00 11.74
CA ILE A 55 -18.79 5.03 12.48
C ILE A 55 -17.89 4.35 13.52
N GLY A 56 -18.23 4.50 14.79
CA GLY A 56 -17.45 3.94 15.88
C GLY A 56 -17.71 4.64 17.21
N PRO A 57 -16.87 4.35 18.22
CA PRO A 57 -17.07 4.84 19.57
C PRO A 57 -16.78 6.34 19.71
N ILE A 58 -16.01 6.94 18.81
CA ILE A 58 -15.54 8.32 18.94
C ILE A 58 -16.55 9.27 18.32
N LYS A 59 -17.31 9.98 19.12
CA LYS A 59 -18.32 10.95 18.64
C LYS A 59 -17.76 12.37 18.48
N ASN A 60 -16.82 12.72 19.32
CA ASN A 60 -16.15 14.01 19.29
C ASN A 60 -14.67 13.82 19.65
N LEU A 61 -13.81 14.48 18.88
CA LEU A 61 -12.40 14.59 19.18
C LEU A 61 -11.96 16.01 18.83
N ARG A 62 -11.38 16.68 19.79
CA ARG A 62 -10.74 17.97 19.59
C ARG A 62 -9.29 17.87 19.99
N PHE A 63 -8.47 18.57 19.27
CA PHE A 63 -7.06 18.70 19.61
C PHE A 63 -6.87 19.85 20.59
N GLU A 64 -6.02 19.65 21.57
CA GLU A 64 -5.49 20.75 22.37
C GLU A 64 -4.63 21.67 21.51
N SER A 65 -4.45 22.91 21.92
CA SER A 65 -3.65 23.90 21.19
C SER A 65 -2.19 23.47 21.05
N LYS A 66 -1.67 22.80 22.08
CA LYS A 66 -0.31 22.25 22.09
C LYS A 66 -0.35 20.75 21.81
N ILE A 67 0.66 20.28 21.11
CA ILE A 67 0.87 18.84 20.88
C ILE A 67 1.37 18.22 22.18
N ASP A 68 0.72 17.15 22.62
CA ASP A 68 1.18 16.34 23.73
C ASP A 68 2.41 15.52 23.31
N GLN A 69 3.56 15.81 23.92
CA GLN A 69 4.84 15.20 23.51
C GLN A 69 4.92 13.72 23.88
N THR A 70 4.23 13.28 24.93
CA THR A 70 4.16 11.87 25.31
C THR A 70 3.33 11.11 24.29
N MET A 71 2.12 11.57 24.00
CA MET A 71 1.28 10.97 22.95
C MET A 71 1.95 11.00 21.57
N LEU A 72 2.68 12.07 21.26
CA LEU A 72 3.43 12.17 20.01
C LEU A 72 4.46 11.05 19.88
N ALA A 73 5.27 10.82 20.92
CA ALA A 73 6.30 9.79 20.90
C ALA A 73 5.71 8.37 20.83
N GLU A 74 4.69 8.11 21.63
CA GLU A 74 3.96 6.83 21.64
C GLU A 74 3.28 6.58 20.30
N GLY A 75 2.60 7.58 19.76
CA GLY A 75 1.92 7.50 18.46
C GLY A 75 2.87 7.28 17.30
N ALA A 76 4.03 7.95 17.31
CA ALA A 76 5.08 7.73 16.30
C ALA A 76 5.61 6.30 16.35
N SER A 77 5.85 5.77 17.55
CA SER A 77 6.29 4.38 17.75
C SER A 77 5.24 3.38 17.28
N ALA A 78 3.98 3.54 17.68
CA ALA A 78 2.88 2.69 17.27
C ALA A 78 2.64 2.75 15.75
N PHE A 79 2.68 3.93 15.16
CA PHE A 79 2.56 4.12 13.71
C PHE A 79 3.68 3.37 12.97
N LYS A 80 4.91 3.53 13.40
CA LYS A 80 6.06 2.84 12.81
C LYS A 80 5.88 1.32 12.82
N GLN A 81 5.39 0.76 13.91
CA GLN A 81 5.25 -0.69 14.09
C GLN A 81 4.05 -1.28 13.35
N LYS A 82 2.90 -0.58 13.38
CA LYS A 82 1.61 -1.15 12.96
C LYS A 82 1.09 -0.60 11.63
N CYS A 83 1.59 0.54 11.14
CA CYS A 83 0.99 1.24 9.99
C CYS A 83 1.88 1.32 8.75
N THR A 84 3.21 1.37 8.92
CA THR A 84 4.15 1.66 7.82
C THR A 84 4.25 0.56 6.77
N ALA A 85 3.80 -0.65 7.07
CA ALA A 85 3.70 -1.72 6.08
C ALA A 85 2.73 -1.38 4.94
N CYS A 86 1.67 -0.58 5.25
CA CYS A 86 0.62 -0.24 4.29
C CYS A 86 0.51 1.26 3.99
N HIS A 87 0.98 2.12 4.88
CA HIS A 87 0.87 3.58 4.76
C HIS A 87 2.24 4.26 4.75
N LYS A 88 2.40 5.20 3.83
CA LYS A 88 3.52 6.16 3.84
C LYS A 88 3.06 7.49 4.40
N VAL A 89 4.00 8.27 4.94
CA VAL A 89 3.74 9.69 5.24
C VAL A 89 3.44 10.41 3.95
N LYS A 90 4.33 10.35 2.96
CA LYS A 90 4.13 10.96 1.65
C LYS A 90 3.89 9.91 0.58
N GLY A 91 2.88 10.15 -0.23
CA GLY A 91 2.56 9.32 -1.38
C GLY A 91 1.80 8.04 -1.04
N LYS A 92 1.29 7.40 -2.09
CA LYS A 92 0.51 6.17 -2.02
C LYS A 92 1.42 4.96 -1.82
N LEU A 93 0.97 4.01 -1.00
CA LEU A 93 1.53 2.67 -0.92
C LEU A 93 0.38 1.66 -1.16
N ILE A 94 0.09 0.79 -0.23
CA ILE A 94 -1.11 -0.07 -0.23
C ILE A 94 -2.32 0.78 0.14
N GLY A 95 -2.18 1.60 1.18
CA GLY A 95 -3.19 2.56 1.63
C GLY A 95 -2.85 4.01 1.25
N PRO A 96 -3.70 4.97 1.65
CA PRO A 96 -3.50 6.39 1.42
C PRO A 96 -2.30 6.98 2.17
N SER A 97 -1.81 8.12 1.65
CA SER A 97 -0.84 8.97 2.34
C SER A 97 -1.42 9.53 3.64
N MET A 98 -0.56 9.64 4.66
CA MET A 98 -0.93 10.24 5.94
C MET A 98 -0.61 11.73 6.01
N GLU A 99 0.20 12.25 5.08
CA GLU A 99 0.51 13.69 5.02
C GLU A 99 -0.77 14.51 4.94
N ALA A 100 -0.86 15.54 5.78
CA ALA A 100 -2.00 16.46 5.85
C ALA A 100 -3.39 15.77 5.94
N ILE A 101 -3.48 14.66 6.67
CA ILE A 101 -4.71 13.87 6.75
C ILE A 101 -5.89 14.69 7.29
N TYR A 102 -5.64 15.65 8.19
CA TYR A 102 -6.68 16.47 8.80
C TYR A 102 -7.17 17.63 7.93
N GLU A 103 -6.55 17.86 6.78
CA GLU A 103 -7.12 18.70 5.73
C GLU A 103 -8.21 17.97 4.93
N ARG A 104 -8.30 16.66 5.07
CA ARG A 104 -9.23 15.80 4.31
C ARG A 104 -10.24 15.09 5.19
N ARG A 105 -9.93 14.87 6.46
CA ARG A 105 -10.72 14.02 7.37
C ARG A 105 -10.84 14.66 8.74
N HIS A 106 -12.02 14.52 9.34
CA HIS A 106 -12.22 14.90 10.73
C HIS A 106 -11.39 13.99 11.66
N PRO A 107 -10.75 14.49 12.73
CA PRO A 107 -9.96 13.67 13.65
C PRO A 107 -10.71 12.46 14.24
N ALA A 108 -11.99 12.63 14.59
CA ALA A 108 -12.82 11.51 15.06
C ALA A 108 -13.02 10.43 13.99
N TRP A 109 -13.14 10.82 12.71
CA TRP A 109 -13.21 9.88 11.59
C TRP A 109 -11.94 9.01 11.50
N VAL A 110 -10.79 9.66 11.61
CA VAL A 110 -9.49 8.95 11.59
C VAL A 110 -9.40 7.98 12.75
N MET A 111 -9.76 8.41 13.95
CA MET A 111 -9.73 7.56 15.14
C MET A 111 -10.72 6.38 15.04
N ASN A 112 -11.91 6.60 14.51
CA ASN A 112 -12.87 5.52 14.24
C ASN A 112 -12.37 4.53 13.17
N MET A 113 -11.67 5.01 12.14
CA MET A 113 -11.04 4.13 11.15
C MET A 113 -9.95 3.25 11.79
N LEU A 114 -9.19 3.77 12.74
CA LEU A 114 -8.19 3.01 13.49
C LEU A 114 -8.81 1.94 14.39
N LEU A 115 -9.94 2.26 15.05
CA LEU A 115 -10.58 1.39 16.03
C LEU A 115 -11.56 0.37 15.41
N ASN A 116 -12.19 0.75 14.30
CA ASN A 116 -13.28 -0.03 13.70
C ASN A 116 -13.22 -0.03 12.16
N PRO A 117 -12.08 -0.40 11.55
CA PRO A 117 -11.90 -0.32 10.10
C PRO A 117 -12.92 -1.15 9.34
N THR A 118 -13.29 -2.32 9.85
CA THR A 118 -14.21 -3.25 9.18
C THR A 118 -15.60 -2.63 8.95
N GLN A 119 -16.16 -1.96 9.94
CA GLN A 119 -17.45 -1.30 9.79
C GLN A 119 -17.34 -0.01 8.97
N MET A 120 -16.26 0.74 9.17
CA MET A 120 -16.00 1.96 8.43
C MET A 120 -15.97 1.73 6.90
N VAL A 121 -15.30 0.68 6.43
CA VAL A 121 -15.23 0.40 4.99
C VAL A 121 -16.51 -0.21 4.42
N LYS A 122 -17.44 -0.67 5.25
CA LYS A 122 -18.73 -1.24 4.83
C LYS A 122 -19.87 -0.22 4.83
N GLU A 123 -19.85 0.71 5.76
CA GLU A 123 -21.02 1.55 6.06
C GLU A 123 -20.73 3.06 5.94
N ASP A 124 -19.49 3.50 6.14
CA ASP A 124 -19.14 4.91 5.99
C ASP A 124 -18.90 5.27 4.52
N PRO A 125 -19.54 6.32 3.99
CA PRO A 125 -19.41 6.69 2.57
C PRO A 125 -17.97 6.94 2.12
N ILE A 126 -17.16 7.58 2.97
CA ILE A 126 -15.75 7.85 2.69
C ILE A 126 -14.93 6.55 2.80
N GLY A 127 -15.22 5.71 3.79
CA GLY A 127 -14.60 4.40 3.94
C GLY A 127 -14.83 3.51 2.72
N ILE A 128 -16.07 3.46 2.22
CA ILE A 128 -16.45 2.73 0.99
C ILE A 128 -15.72 3.30 -0.23
N ALA A 129 -15.65 4.62 -0.36
CA ALA A 129 -14.97 5.27 -1.48
C ALA A 129 -13.47 4.98 -1.47
N LEU A 130 -12.81 5.05 -0.30
CA LEU A 130 -11.42 4.68 -0.13
C LEU A 130 -11.16 3.21 -0.47
N LEU A 131 -12.01 2.30 0.00
CA LEU A 131 -11.89 0.89 -0.33
C LEU A 131 -11.83 0.68 -1.85
N LYS A 132 -12.74 1.32 -2.61
CA LYS A 132 -12.78 1.25 -4.08
C LYS A 132 -11.53 1.88 -4.72
N GLU A 133 -11.11 3.05 -4.25
CA GLU A 133 -9.93 3.77 -4.76
C GLU A 133 -8.63 2.97 -4.58
N TYR A 134 -8.56 2.14 -3.52
CA TYR A 134 -7.41 1.32 -3.16
C TYR A 134 -7.61 -0.17 -3.50
N ASN A 135 -8.25 -0.46 -4.63
CA ASN A 135 -8.40 -1.79 -5.23
C ASN A 135 -9.07 -2.82 -4.30
N ASN A 136 -10.00 -2.39 -3.47
CA ASN A 136 -10.70 -3.20 -2.46
C ASN A 136 -9.77 -3.88 -1.45
N VAL A 137 -8.59 -3.33 -1.22
CA VAL A 137 -7.72 -3.79 -0.14
C VAL A 137 -8.25 -3.28 1.19
N LEU A 138 -8.61 -4.20 2.06
CA LEU A 138 -9.16 -3.89 3.37
C LEU A 138 -8.06 -3.40 4.32
N MET A 139 -8.36 -2.36 5.08
CA MET A 139 -7.56 -2.00 6.25
C MET A 139 -7.81 -3.03 7.35
N ILE A 140 -6.75 -3.74 7.74
CA ILE A 140 -6.80 -4.76 8.78
C ILE A 140 -6.91 -4.09 10.15
N ASN A 141 -7.79 -4.61 11.01
CA ASN A 141 -7.88 -4.15 12.39
C ASN A 141 -6.58 -4.47 13.14
N GLN A 142 -5.94 -3.45 13.67
CA GLN A 142 -4.69 -3.55 14.42
C GLN A 142 -4.90 -3.80 15.92
N ASN A 143 -6.15 -4.01 16.35
CA ASN A 143 -6.55 -4.24 17.74
C ASN A 143 -5.98 -3.17 18.70
N LEU A 144 -6.06 -1.91 18.28
CA LEU A 144 -5.60 -0.78 19.07
C LEU A 144 -6.53 -0.53 20.24
N THR A 145 -5.97 -0.15 21.40
CA THR A 145 -6.74 0.48 22.46
C THR A 145 -7.14 1.89 22.05
N GLN A 146 -8.07 2.51 22.79
CA GLN A 146 -8.44 3.91 22.53
C GLN A 146 -7.25 4.86 22.79
N GLU A 147 -6.44 4.56 23.78
CA GLU A 147 -5.23 5.32 24.14
C GLU A 147 -4.19 5.23 23.01
N GLU A 148 -3.89 4.03 22.51
CA GLU A 148 -2.99 3.84 21.38
C GLU A 148 -3.49 4.56 20.12
N ALA A 149 -4.79 4.44 19.81
CA ALA A 149 -5.40 5.12 18.68
C ALA A 149 -5.34 6.65 18.86
N ARG A 150 -5.56 7.15 20.09
CA ARG A 150 -5.46 8.58 20.40
C ARG A 150 -4.02 9.09 20.25
N ALA A 151 -3.04 8.31 20.67
CA ALA A 151 -1.62 8.65 20.52
C ALA A 151 -1.24 8.71 19.03
N ILE A 152 -1.67 7.73 18.21
CA ILE A 152 -1.45 7.76 16.77
C ILE A 152 -2.09 9.01 16.15
N VAL A 153 -3.32 9.34 16.52
CA VAL A 153 -4.03 10.53 16.04
C VAL A 153 -3.28 11.82 16.39
N GLU A 154 -2.65 11.89 17.58
CA GLU A 154 -1.81 13.03 17.96
C GLU A 154 -0.55 13.13 17.10
N TYR A 155 0.12 11.99 16.84
CA TYR A 155 1.28 11.94 15.94
C TYR A 155 0.93 12.41 14.52
N LEU A 156 -0.20 12.00 13.98
CA LEU A 156 -0.63 12.39 12.63
C LEU A 156 -0.84 13.90 12.46
N ARG A 157 -0.93 14.68 13.55
CA ARG A 157 -0.97 16.16 13.49
C ARG A 157 0.35 16.77 13.00
N THR A 158 1.43 16.03 13.08
CA THR A 158 2.77 16.51 12.71
C THR A 158 3.15 16.17 11.28
N LEU A 159 2.29 15.47 10.58
CA LEU A 159 2.51 15.06 9.19
C LEU A 159 1.76 16.01 8.21
#